data_21fdbd773fcfe7508ae0973c3e81bfbf
#
_entry.id   21fdbd773fcfe7508ae0973c3e81bfbf
#
_cell.length_a   1.000
_cell.length_b   1.000
_cell.length_c   1.000
_cell.angle_alpha   90.00
_cell.angle_beta   90.00
_cell.angle_gamma   90.00
#
_symmetry.space_group_name_H-M   'P 1'
#
loop_
_entity.id
_entity.type
_entity.pdbx_description
1 polymer ?
#
loop_
_entity_poly.entity_id
_entity_poly.type
_entity_poly.pdbx_seq_one_letter_code
_entity_poly.pdbx_strand_id
1 'polypeptide(L)'
;MAETAAPRRSSRPMLGVLFMCAACALFPIMNGFVKLLAATYDPLQIVWFRIVIHLVLVAMVFMPRMGLGLFRTRRIGSQLVNSVMMLLSTLFFFSAVKYVGVAEAISISFVAPLAVVFLAWPILGERITPMRVAAVVVGFVGVLVVIRPGSALFQWASVLLLGSAICYAIYQIIIRRLAGVDHPATSIFYSVLLGAILLSALVPFVWKTPVDWRDWLLLCSLGALGGLGHYCVARAMTYASANFVAPFK
;
A
#
# COMPACT_ATOMS: atom_id res chain seq x y z
N MET A 1 -11.21 -38.62 12.36
CA MET A 1 -11.00 -37.17 12.28
C MET A 1 -10.12 -36.89 11.08
N ALA A 2 -10.71 -36.47 9.96
CA ALA A 2 -9.96 -36.14 8.75
C ALA A 2 -9.39 -34.72 8.91
N GLU A 3 -8.07 -34.65 9.02
CA GLU A 3 -7.29 -33.41 9.01
C GLU A 3 -7.45 -32.78 7.62
N THR A 4 -8.26 -31.72 7.54
CA THR A 4 -8.45 -30.96 6.31
C THR A 4 -7.12 -30.25 6.00
N ALA A 5 -6.30 -30.88 5.16
CA ALA A 5 -5.06 -30.34 4.62
C ALA A 5 -5.35 -28.96 4.02
N ALA A 6 -4.77 -27.92 4.60
CA ALA A 6 -4.81 -26.57 4.05
C ALA A 6 -4.25 -26.60 2.63
N PRO A 7 -4.86 -25.91 1.65
CA PRO A 7 -4.41 -25.94 0.28
C PRO A 7 -2.93 -25.56 0.20
N ARG A 8 -2.10 -26.43 -0.41
CA ARG A 8 -0.67 -26.22 -0.63
C ARG A 8 -0.49 -24.91 -1.41
N ARG A 9 -0.10 -23.85 -0.70
CA ARG A 9 0.26 -22.57 -1.34
C ARG A 9 1.46 -22.83 -2.24
N SER A 10 1.35 -22.47 -3.52
CA SER A 10 2.46 -22.57 -4.48
C SER A 10 3.65 -21.75 -3.96
N SER A 11 4.66 -22.43 -3.40
CA SER A 11 5.88 -21.79 -2.91
C SER A 11 6.82 -21.53 -4.09
N ARG A 12 6.67 -20.39 -4.72
CA ARG A 12 7.65 -19.85 -5.68
C ARG A 12 8.23 -18.55 -5.10
N PRO A 13 9.07 -18.66 -4.06
CA PRO A 13 9.50 -17.49 -3.30
C PRO A 13 10.25 -16.46 -4.16
N MET A 14 11.02 -16.91 -5.14
CA MET A 14 11.74 -16.04 -6.07
C MET A 14 10.79 -15.19 -6.91
N LEU A 15 9.65 -15.75 -7.34
CA LEU A 15 8.62 -14.99 -8.07
C LEU A 15 7.97 -13.94 -7.15
N GLY A 16 7.80 -14.26 -5.86
CA GLY A 16 7.35 -13.30 -4.85
C GLY A 16 8.31 -12.12 -4.69
N VAL A 17 9.61 -12.39 -4.65
CA VAL A 17 10.66 -11.34 -4.61
C VAL A 17 10.62 -10.47 -5.86
N LEU A 18 10.54 -11.07 -7.06
CA LEU A 18 10.47 -10.30 -8.32
C LEU A 18 9.27 -9.35 -8.35
N PHE A 19 8.10 -9.81 -7.94
CA PHE A 19 6.93 -8.93 -7.83
C PHE A 19 7.12 -7.83 -6.80
N MET A 20 7.75 -8.10 -5.66
CA MET A 20 8.03 -7.08 -4.66
C MET A 20 9.03 -6.03 -5.18
N CYS A 21 10.11 -6.44 -5.83
CA CYS A 21 11.07 -5.53 -6.47
C CYS A 21 10.41 -4.66 -7.55
N ALA A 22 9.50 -5.22 -8.36
CA ALA A 22 8.74 -4.44 -9.33
C ALA A 22 7.88 -3.36 -8.64
N ALA A 23 7.21 -3.70 -7.54
CA ALA A 23 6.47 -2.70 -6.76
C ALA A 23 7.39 -1.59 -6.23
N CYS A 24 8.59 -1.95 -5.75
CA CYS A 24 9.59 -1.01 -5.24
C CYS A 24 10.16 -0.08 -6.31
N ALA A 25 10.14 -0.46 -7.57
CA ALA A 25 10.49 0.43 -8.67
C ALA A 25 9.36 1.40 -9.03
N LEU A 26 8.10 0.94 -8.98
CA LEU A 26 6.93 1.73 -9.38
C LEU A 26 6.55 2.80 -8.34
N PHE A 27 6.61 2.50 -7.05
CA PHE A 27 6.17 3.43 -6.02
C PHE A 27 7.02 4.70 -5.91
N PRO A 28 8.36 4.69 -5.98
CA PRO A 28 9.15 5.93 -5.97
C PRO A 28 8.84 6.85 -7.15
N ILE A 29 8.62 6.30 -8.34
CA ILE A 29 8.22 7.08 -9.52
C ILE A 29 6.87 7.77 -9.25
N MET A 30 5.89 7.02 -8.76
CA MET A 30 4.58 7.57 -8.38
C MET A 30 4.73 8.67 -7.31
N ASN A 31 5.56 8.45 -6.28
CA ASN A 31 5.77 9.42 -5.21
C ASN A 31 6.45 10.72 -5.70
N GLY A 32 7.34 10.62 -6.69
CA GLY A 32 7.89 11.77 -7.37
C GLY A 32 6.82 12.62 -8.05
N PHE A 33 5.89 11.99 -8.76
CA PHE A 33 4.75 12.69 -9.38
C PHE A 33 3.81 13.31 -8.34
N VAL A 34 3.53 12.59 -7.23
CA VAL A 34 2.76 13.14 -6.11
C VAL A 34 3.40 14.42 -5.56
N LYS A 35 4.72 14.43 -5.37
CA LYS A 35 5.44 15.61 -4.86
C LYS A 35 5.31 16.81 -5.79
N LEU A 36 5.41 16.60 -7.11
CA LEU A 36 5.21 17.66 -8.11
C LEU A 36 3.79 18.22 -8.04
N LEU A 37 2.79 17.34 -8.00
CA LEU A 37 1.37 17.73 -7.97
C LEU A 37 0.96 18.37 -6.64
N ALA A 38 1.55 17.98 -5.52
CA ALA A 38 1.25 18.50 -4.18
C ALA A 38 1.63 19.99 -3.99
N ALA A 39 2.41 20.55 -4.90
CA ALA A 39 2.68 21.98 -4.95
C ALA A 39 1.45 22.80 -5.41
N THR A 40 0.58 22.20 -6.22
CA THR A 40 -0.52 22.89 -6.90
C THR A 40 -1.90 22.40 -6.47
N TYR A 41 -2.04 21.11 -6.16
CA TYR A 41 -3.31 20.45 -5.87
C TYR A 41 -3.41 19.99 -4.42
N ASP A 42 -4.66 19.93 -3.92
CA ASP A 42 -4.93 19.39 -2.59
C ASP A 42 -4.64 17.89 -2.52
N PRO A 43 -4.07 17.37 -1.42
CA PRO A 43 -3.81 15.95 -1.25
C PRO A 43 -5.05 15.06 -1.44
N LEU A 44 -6.26 15.52 -1.05
CA LEU A 44 -7.50 14.76 -1.26
C LEU A 44 -7.79 14.56 -2.74
N GLN A 45 -7.58 15.58 -3.57
CA GLN A 45 -7.77 15.50 -5.02
C GLN A 45 -6.75 14.55 -5.66
N ILE A 46 -5.48 14.62 -5.26
CA ILE A 46 -4.42 13.73 -5.75
C ILE A 46 -4.72 12.28 -5.40
N VAL A 47 -5.13 12.01 -4.14
CA VAL A 47 -5.51 10.67 -3.69
C VAL A 47 -6.76 10.17 -4.42
N TRP A 48 -7.74 11.03 -4.66
CA TRP A 48 -8.94 10.68 -5.40
C TRP A 48 -8.63 10.21 -6.82
N PHE A 49 -7.85 10.98 -7.58
CA PHE A 49 -7.40 10.57 -8.93
C PHE A 49 -6.71 9.21 -8.89
N ARG A 50 -5.75 9.04 -7.96
CA ARG A 50 -5.03 7.78 -7.80
C ARG A 50 -5.98 6.60 -7.53
N ILE A 51 -6.94 6.77 -6.63
CA ILE A 51 -7.85 5.71 -6.21
C ILE A 51 -8.88 5.41 -7.30
N VAL A 52 -9.51 6.42 -7.89
CA VAL A 52 -10.54 6.23 -8.91
C VAL A 52 -9.96 5.64 -10.19
N ILE A 53 -8.84 6.15 -10.68
CA ILE A 53 -8.18 5.57 -11.85
C ILE A 53 -7.72 4.13 -11.59
N HIS A 54 -7.17 3.85 -10.40
CA HIS A 54 -6.82 2.48 -9.99
C HIS A 54 -8.06 1.57 -10.01
N LEU A 55 -9.19 2.00 -9.41
CA LEU A 55 -10.45 1.26 -9.40
C LEU A 55 -10.95 0.97 -10.81
N VAL A 56 -10.97 1.98 -11.68
CA VAL A 56 -11.38 1.85 -13.09
C VAL A 56 -10.48 0.86 -13.83
N LEU A 57 -9.16 0.97 -13.68
CA LEU A 57 -8.23 0.05 -14.34
C LEU A 57 -8.39 -1.40 -13.86
N VAL A 58 -8.56 -1.62 -12.55
CA VAL A 58 -8.83 -2.96 -12.01
C VAL A 58 -10.13 -3.51 -12.55
N ALA A 59 -11.20 -2.68 -12.59
CA ALA A 59 -12.48 -3.08 -13.17
C ALA A 59 -12.32 -3.40 -14.65
N MET A 60 -11.71 -2.54 -15.46
CA MET A 60 -11.51 -2.77 -16.90
C MET A 60 -10.73 -4.04 -17.21
N VAL A 61 -9.70 -4.37 -16.42
CA VAL A 61 -8.84 -5.54 -16.66
C VAL A 61 -9.50 -6.83 -16.20
N PHE A 62 -10.16 -6.81 -15.04
CA PHE A 62 -10.62 -8.05 -14.39
C PHE A 62 -12.11 -8.31 -14.57
N MET A 63 -12.95 -7.30 -14.77
CA MET A 63 -14.39 -7.49 -14.96
C MET A 63 -14.75 -8.30 -16.22
N PRO A 64 -14.08 -8.13 -17.38
CA PRO A 64 -14.34 -8.98 -18.54
C PRO A 64 -14.02 -10.46 -18.33
N ARG A 65 -13.07 -10.77 -17.42
CA ARG A 65 -12.62 -12.14 -17.14
C ARG A 65 -13.36 -12.80 -15.97
N MET A 66 -13.77 -12.03 -14.98
CA MET A 66 -14.33 -12.52 -13.72
C MET A 66 -15.83 -12.20 -13.57
N GLY A 67 -16.36 -11.26 -14.36
CA GLY A 67 -17.75 -10.80 -14.26
C GLY A 67 -18.05 -10.35 -12.81
N LEU A 68 -19.23 -10.71 -12.32
CA LEU A 68 -19.64 -10.45 -10.94
C LEU A 68 -18.79 -11.18 -9.88
N GLY A 69 -17.94 -12.12 -10.29
CA GLY A 69 -17.00 -12.79 -9.40
C GLY A 69 -15.98 -11.84 -8.77
N LEU A 70 -15.70 -10.68 -9.41
CA LEU A 70 -14.84 -9.64 -8.86
C LEU A 70 -15.36 -9.08 -7.53
N PHE A 71 -16.69 -9.04 -7.35
CA PHE A 71 -17.35 -8.58 -6.12
C PHE A 71 -17.53 -9.67 -5.07
N ARG A 72 -17.29 -10.94 -5.44
CA ARG A 72 -17.49 -12.06 -4.52
C ARG A 72 -16.30 -12.18 -3.57
N THR A 73 -16.55 -11.96 -2.29
CA THR A 73 -15.58 -12.20 -1.21
C THR A 73 -16.19 -13.12 -0.15
N ARG A 74 -15.35 -13.96 0.43
CA ARG A 74 -15.75 -14.79 1.59
C ARG A 74 -15.53 -14.09 2.93
N ARG A 75 -14.84 -12.92 2.93
CA ARG A 75 -14.45 -12.20 4.16
C ARG A 75 -14.62 -10.69 4.00
N ILE A 76 -15.87 -10.25 3.82
CA ILE A 76 -16.18 -8.82 3.59
C ILE A 76 -15.63 -7.90 4.69
N GLY A 77 -15.68 -8.28 5.97
CA GLY A 77 -15.13 -7.49 7.07
C GLY A 77 -13.62 -7.25 6.92
N SER A 78 -12.86 -8.29 6.51
CA SER A 78 -11.43 -8.14 6.23
C SER A 78 -11.17 -7.23 5.03
N GLN A 79 -12.01 -7.29 4.00
CA GLN A 79 -11.90 -6.42 2.82
C GLN A 79 -12.21 -4.95 3.18
N LEU A 80 -13.20 -4.69 4.04
CA LEU A 80 -13.49 -3.34 4.50
C LEU A 80 -12.34 -2.76 5.32
N VAL A 81 -11.78 -3.52 6.27
CA VAL A 81 -10.58 -3.08 7.02
C VAL A 81 -9.40 -2.84 6.07
N ASN A 82 -9.21 -3.71 5.08
CA ASN A 82 -8.21 -3.55 4.03
C ASN A 82 -8.36 -2.20 3.31
N SER A 83 -9.58 -1.85 2.92
CA SER A 83 -9.93 -0.60 2.24
C SER A 83 -9.63 0.63 3.12
N VAL A 84 -10.03 0.60 4.39
CA VAL A 84 -9.79 1.68 5.36
C VAL A 84 -8.29 1.88 5.58
N MET A 85 -7.55 0.80 5.82
CA MET A 85 -6.09 0.87 6.04
C MET A 85 -5.36 1.42 4.83
N MET A 86 -5.76 1.03 3.62
CA MET A 86 -5.20 1.54 2.38
C MET A 86 -5.50 3.02 2.18
N LEU A 87 -6.74 3.45 2.45
CA LEU A 87 -7.16 4.85 2.36
C LEU A 87 -6.36 5.72 3.34
N LEU A 88 -6.34 5.34 4.63
CA LEU A 88 -5.60 6.08 5.66
C LEU A 88 -4.11 6.16 5.36
N SER A 89 -3.50 5.03 4.96
CA SER A 89 -2.10 5.01 4.56
C SER A 89 -1.81 6.01 3.45
N THR A 90 -2.63 6.02 2.40
CA THR A 90 -2.44 6.91 1.26
C THR A 90 -2.66 8.37 1.62
N LEU A 91 -3.72 8.68 2.37
CA LEU A 91 -4.01 10.05 2.82
C LEU A 91 -2.88 10.59 3.70
N PHE A 92 -2.45 9.83 4.69
CA PHE A 92 -1.36 10.24 5.58
C PHE A 92 -0.06 10.48 4.81
N PHE A 93 0.32 9.57 3.90
CA PHE A 93 1.53 9.71 3.11
C PHE A 93 1.48 10.95 2.20
N PHE A 94 0.41 11.12 1.42
CA PHE A 94 0.31 12.21 0.45
C PHE A 94 0.15 13.58 1.13
N SER A 95 -0.52 13.63 2.29
CA SER A 95 -0.57 14.84 3.11
C SER A 95 0.80 15.21 3.66
N ALA A 96 1.57 14.22 4.11
CA ALA A 96 2.89 14.45 4.67
C ALA A 96 3.93 14.87 3.63
N VAL A 97 3.91 14.24 2.44
CA VAL A 97 4.92 14.46 1.39
C VAL A 97 4.91 15.90 0.85
N LYS A 98 3.84 16.65 1.10
CA LYS A 98 3.78 18.09 0.81
C LYS A 98 4.82 18.87 1.61
N TYR A 99 5.08 18.47 2.85
CA TYR A 99 5.90 19.21 3.83
C TYR A 99 7.33 18.67 3.95
N VAL A 100 7.57 17.41 3.62
CA VAL A 100 8.88 16.77 3.70
C VAL A 100 9.42 16.39 2.33
N GLY A 101 10.71 16.10 2.24
CA GLY A 101 11.34 15.59 1.03
C GLY A 101 10.86 14.18 0.69
N VAL A 102 10.80 13.84 -0.61
CA VAL A 102 10.42 12.47 -1.06
C VAL A 102 11.35 11.42 -0.47
N ALA A 103 12.65 11.69 -0.45
CA ALA A 103 13.64 10.76 0.10
C ALA A 103 13.43 10.52 1.59
N GLU A 104 13.13 11.58 2.36
CA GLU A 104 12.81 11.49 3.78
C GLU A 104 11.51 10.70 4.01
N ALA A 105 10.45 11.01 3.25
CA ALA A 105 9.18 10.31 3.33
C ALA A 105 9.33 8.81 3.04
N ILE A 106 10.12 8.44 2.02
CA ILE A 106 10.43 7.04 1.69
C ILE A 106 11.22 6.39 2.83
N SER A 107 12.24 7.07 3.37
CA SER A 107 13.06 6.54 4.47
C SER A 107 12.22 6.21 5.70
N ILE A 108 11.28 7.09 6.09
CA ILE A 108 10.37 6.84 7.20
C ILE A 108 9.41 5.69 6.88
N SER A 109 8.99 5.56 5.62
CA SER A 109 8.11 4.46 5.17
C SER A 109 8.73 3.08 5.29
N PHE A 110 10.06 2.97 5.44
CA PHE A 110 10.72 1.70 5.77
C PHE A 110 10.35 1.14 7.15
N VAL A 111 9.64 1.89 7.98
CA VAL A 111 8.96 1.33 9.17
C VAL A 111 7.92 0.27 8.77
N ALA A 112 7.30 0.36 7.60
CA ALA A 112 6.26 -0.58 7.19
C ALA A 112 6.76 -2.03 7.08
N PRO A 113 7.89 -2.37 6.42
CA PRO A 113 8.46 -3.72 6.46
C PRO A 113 8.75 -4.22 7.88
N LEU A 114 9.25 -3.34 8.75
CA LEU A 114 9.52 -3.67 10.15
C LEU A 114 8.22 -4.02 10.88
N ALA A 115 7.20 -3.18 10.73
CA ALA A 115 5.87 -3.41 11.30
C ALA A 115 5.23 -4.71 10.76
N VAL A 116 5.41 -5.03 9.46
CA VAL A 116 4.93 -6.29 8.87
C VAL A 116 5.56 -7.49 9.57
N VAL A 117 6.86 -7.48 9.83
CA VAL A 117 7.55 -8.59 10.52
C VAL A 117 6.97 -8.80 11.91
N PHE A 118 6.75 -7.72 12.68
CA PHE A 118 6.15 -7.81 14.01
C PHE A 118 4.71 -8.28 13.98
N LEU A 119 3.89 -7.72 13.10
CA LEU A 119 2.46 -8.02 13.03
C LEU A 119 2.19 -9.41 12.42
N ALA A 120 3.09 -9.93 11.59
CA ALA A 120 2.92 -11.25 10.99
C ALA A 120 2.91 -12.38 12.04
N TRP A 121 3.61 -12.21 13.15
CA TRP A 121 3.64 -13.21 14.22
C TRP A 121 2.26 -13.39 14.89
N PRO A 122 1.66 -12.38 15.56
CA PRO A 122 0.39 -12.56 16.25
C PRO A 122 -0.80 -12.76 15.29
N ILE A 123 -0.75 -12.19 14.07
CA ILE A 123 -1.91 -12.18 13.15
C ILE A 123 -1.90 -13.37 12.18
N LEU A 124 -0.71 -13.77 11.70
CA LEU A 124 -0.55 -14.83 10.70
C LEU A 124 0.02 -16.12 11.28
N GLY A 125 0.51 -16.11 12.53
CA GLY A 125 1.23 -17.24 13.14
C GLY A 125 2.62 -17.50 12.51
N GLU A 126 3.16 -16.55 11.74
CA GLU A 126 4.48 -16.69 11.12
C GLU A 126 5.58 -16.52 12.17
N ARG A 127 6.49 -17.52 12.30
CA ARG A 127 7.58 -17.48 13.29
C ARG A 127 8.59 -16.40 12.93
N ILE A 128 8.97 -15.59 13.92
CA ILE A 128 10.03 -14.59 13.79
C ILE A 128 11.37 -15.26 14.17
N THR A 129 12.37 -15.12 13.28
CA THR A 129 13.73 -15.58 13.58
C THR A 129 14.54 -14.48 14.29
N PRO A 130 15.52 -14.82 15.13
CA PRO A 130 16.37 -13.82 15.80
C PRO A 130 17.06 -12.86 14.82
N MET A 131 17.48 -13.36 13.66
CA MET A 131 18.06 -12.56 12.60
C MET A 131 17.09 -11.47 12.09
N ARG A 132 15.79 -11.76 12.00
CA ARG A 132 14.77 -10.80 11.60
C ARG A 132 14.53 -9.75 12.68
N VAL A 133 14.56 -10.14 13.94
CA VAL A 133 14.48 -9.19 15.06
C VAL A 133 15.65 -8.22 15.01
N ALA A 134 16.88 -8.73 14.83
CA ALA A 134 18.08 -7.89 14.71
C ALA A 134 17.94 -6.91 13.51
N ALA A 135 17.53 -7.39 12.35
CA ALA A 135 17.30 -6.54 11.18
C ALA A 135 16.24 -5.43 11.44
N VAL A 136 15.17 -5.76 12.16
CA VAL A 136 14.15 -4.80 12.57
C VAL A 136 14.72 -3.74 13.50
N VAL A 137 15.50 -4.13 14.53
CA VAL A 137 16.13 -3.18 15.46
C VAL A 137 17.07 -2.23 14.72
N VAL A 138 17.94 -2.76 13.87
CA VAL A 138 18.87 -1.95 13.05
C VAL A 138 18.11 -1.01 12.14
N GLY A 139 17.07 -1.50 11.45
CA GLY A 139 16.22 -0.67 10.58
C GLY A 139 15.50 0.42 11.36
N PHE A 140 14.99 0.13 12.56
CA PHE A 140 14.34 1.11 13.42
C PHE A 140 15.31 2.21 13.88
N VAL A 141 16.53 1.84 14.27
CA VAL A 141 17.60 2.82 14.58
C VAL A 141 17.87 3.72 13.37
N GLY A 142 17.97 3.14 12.17
CA GLY A 142 18.11 3.92 10.93
C GLY A 142 16.99 4.94 10.73
N VAL A 143 15.74 4.55 10.96
CA VAL A 143 14.58 5.46 10.89
C VAL A 143 14.68 6.58 11.93
N LEU A 144 15.08 6.28 13.17
CA LEU A 144 15.28 7.31 14.21
C LEU A 144 16.37 8.32 13.83
N VAL A 145 17.44 7.88 13.19
CA VAL A 145 18.50 8.77 12.69
C VAL A 145 17.97 9.73 11.62
N VAL A 146 17.05 9.28 10.76
CA VAL A 146 16.41 10.12 9.73
C VAL A 146 15.41 11.08 10.34
N ILE A 147 14.53 10.62 11.23
CA ILE A 147 13.47 11.43 11.84
C ILE A 147 14.06 12.48 12.78
N ARG A 148 15.17 12.17 13.47
CA ARG A 148 15.82 13.04 14.48
C ARG A 148 14.83 13.60 15.50
N PRO A 149 14.13 12.74 16.29
CA PRO A 149 13.13 13.19 17.25
C PRO A 149 13.75 14.16 18.26
N GLY A 150 13.04 15.24 18.57
CA GLY A 150 13.53 16.29 19.50
C GLY A 150 14.42 17.36 18.85
N SER A 151 14.75 17.28 17.58
CA SER A 151 15.43 18.35 16.85
C SER A 151 14.43 19.37 16.30
N ALA A 152 14.91 20.58 15.97
CA ALA A 152 14.13 21.59 15.26
C ALA A 152 13.69 21.15 13.85
N LEU A 153 14.29 20.08 13.34
CA LEU A 153 13.95 19.46 12.04
C LEU A 153 12.80 18.46 12.15
N PHE A 154 12.39 18.09 13.38
CA PHE A 154 11.25 17.20 13.57
C PHE A 154 9.96 17.90 13.15
N GLN A 155 9.31 17.36 12.14
CA GLN A 155 8.06 17.89 11.62
C GLN A 155 6.90 16.96 12.00
N TRP A 156 5.73 17.54 12.27
CA TRP A 156 4.48 16.80 12.48
C TRP A 156 4.16 15.83 11.31
N ALA A 157 4.64 16.17 10.10
CA ALA A 157 4.52 15.32 8.91
C ALA A 157 5.17 13.94 9.11
N SER A 158 6.24 13.83 9.91
CA SER A 158 6.87 12.53 10.24
C SER A 158 5.92 11.61 11.01
N VAL A 159 5.04 12.16 11.86
CA VAL A 159 4.01 11.40 12.58
C VAL A 159 2.99 10.82 11.60
N LEU A 160 2.58 11.60 10.60
CA LEU A 160 1.69 11.10 9.54
C LEU A 160 2.36 9.98 8.72
N LEU A 161 3.65 10.10 8.43
CA LEU A 161 4.39 9.06 7.71
C LEU A 161 4.50 7.77 8.51
N LEU A 162 4.72 7.85 9.84
CA LEU A 162 4.70 6.68 10.71
C LEU A 162 3.31 6.04 10.74
N GLY A 163 2.25 6.85 10.89
CA GLY A 163 0.86 6.37 10.80
C GLY A 163 0.56 5.70 9.46
N SER A 164 1.02 6.31 8.36
CA SER A 164 0.93 5.72 7.01
C SER A 164 1.62 4.36 6.94
N ALA A 165 2.84 4.25 7.45
CA ALA A 165 3.63 3.02 7.43
C ALA A 165 2.95 1.89 8.23
N ILE A 166 2.37 2.21 9.38
CA ILE A 166 1.61 1.24 10.20
C ILE A 166 0.35 0.78 9.47
N CYS A 167 -0.46 1.71 8.95
CA CYS A 167 -1.66 1.38 8.18
C CYS A 167 -1.31 0.51 6.97
N TYR A 168 -0.23 0.82 6.28
CA TYR A 168 0.24 0.04 5.13
C TYR A 168 0.73 -1.36 5.53
N ALA A 169 1.37 -1.50 6.69
CA ALA A 169 1.76 -2.80 7.22
C ALA A 169 0.53 -3.66 7.53
N ILE A 170 -0.49 -3.09 8.18
CA ILE A 170 -1.76 -3.79 8.45
C ILE A 170 -2.43 -4.19 7.12
N TYR A 171 -2.48 -3.29 6.13
CA TYR A 171 -2.96 -3.60 4.78
C TYR A 171 -2.24 -4.83 4.20
N GLN A 172 -0.91 -4.88 4.24
CA GLN A 172 -0.14 -6.02 3.71
C GLN A 172 -0.45 -7.33 4.45
N ILE A 173 -0.60 -7.28 5.77
CA ILE A 173 -0.98 -8.44 6.59
C ILE A 173 -2.37 -8.96 6.21
N ILE A 174 -3.33 -8.06 5.99
CA ILE A 174 -4.69 -8.43 5.57
C ILE A 174 -4.66 -9.06 4.17
N ILE A 175 -3.95 -8.47 3.21
CA ILE A 175 -3.75 -9.06 1.87
C ILE A 175 -3.15 -10.46 1.97
N ARG A 176 -2.16 -10.65 2.85
CA ARG A 176 -1.56 -11.97 3.10
C ARG A 176 -2.57 -12.96 3.69
N ARG A 177 -3.41 -12.51 4.63
CA ARG A 177 -4.47 -13.33 5.23
C ARG A 177 -5.55 -13.73 4.24
N LEU A 178 -5.88 -12.85 3.30
CA LEU A 178 -6.85 -13.07 2.23
C LEU A 178 -6.28 -13.93 1.08
N ALA A 179 -4.97 -14.00 0.95
CA ALA A 179 -4.31 -14.81 -0.08
C ALA A 179 -4.69 -16.30 0.07
N GLY A 180 -5.26 -16.87 -1.00
CA GLY A 180 -5.77 -18.24 -1.01
C GLY A 180 -7.22 -18.41 -0.52
N VAL A 181 -7.86 -17.33 -0.04
CA VAL A 181 -9.29 -17.27 0.30
C VAL A 181 -10.06 -16.56 -0.81
N ASP A 182 -9.61 -15.36 -1.16
CA ASP A 182 -10.17 -14.54 -2.23
C ASP A 182 -9.16 -14.42 -3.39
N HIS A 183 -9.67 -14.12 -4.58
CA HIS A 183 -8.82 -13.84 -5.72
C HIS A 183 -8.04 -12.52 -5.49
N PRO A 184 -6.74 -12.42 -5.84
CA PRO A 184 -5.97 -11.20 -5.64
C PRO A 184 -6.61 -9.94 -6.24
N ALA A 185 -7.24 -10.05 -7.42
CA ALA A 185 -7.95 -8.94 -8.05
C ALA A 185 -9.12 -8.43 -7.19
N THR A 186 -9.86 -9.32 -6.52
CA THR A 186 -10.93 -8.94 -5.59
C THR A 186 -10.39 -8.11 -4.43
N SER A 187 -9.29 -8.55 -3.82
CA SER A 187 -8.68 -7.82 -2.71
C SER A 187 -8.12 -6.46 -3.13
N ILE A 188 -7.56 -6.35 -4.35
CA ILE A 188 -7.09 -5.08 -4.90
C ILE A 188 -8.28 -4.16 -5.20
N PHE A 189 -9.36 -4.69 -5.78
CA PHE A 189 -10.58 -3.94 -6.05
C PHE A 189 -11.16 -3.34 -4.76
N TYR A 190 -11.36 -4.18 -3.74
CA TYR A 190 -11.88 -3.73 -2.45
C TYR A 190 -10.94 -2.74 -1.75
N SER A 191 -9.62 -2.85 -1.91
CA SER A 191 -8.66 -1.96 -1.24
C SER A 191 -8.85 -0.49 -1.60
N VAL A 192 -9.43 -0.19 -2.76
CA VAL A 192 -9.66 1.18 -3.24
C VAL A 192 -11.14 1.56 -3.29
N LEU A 193 -12.06 0.60 -3.21
CA LEU A 193 -13.49 0.83 -3.41
C LEU A 193 -14.06 1.83 -2.40
N LEU A 194 -13.87 1.61 -1.11
CA LEU A 194 -14.39 2.49 -0.06
C LEU A 194 -13.76 3.88 -0.16
N GLY A 195 -12.45 3.94 -0.44
CA GLY A 195 -11.75 5.21 -0.66
C GLY A 195 -12.32 5.98 -1.85
N ALA A 196 -12.62 5.30 -2.96
CA ALA A 196 -13.24 5.93 -4.13
C ALA A 196 -14.61 6.53 -3.78
N ILE A 197 -15.45 5.80 -3.04
CA ILE A 197 -16.78 6.27 -2.63
C ILE A 197 -16.65 7.50 -1.70
N LEU A 198 -15.88 7.39 -0.63
CA LEU A 198 -15.74 8.45 0.37
C LEU A 198 -15.10 9.70 -0.20
N LEU A 199 -14.02 9.56 -0.97
CA LEU A 199 -13.34 10.72 -1.54
C LEU A 199 -14.14 11.37 -2.67
N SER A 200 -14.98 10.62 -3.41
CA SER A 200 -15.86 11.22 -4.42
C SER A 200 -16.90 12.15 -3.81
N ALA A 201 -17.26 11.94 -2.54
CA ALA A 201 -18.13 12.87 -1.80
C ALA A 201 -17.37 14.09 -1.26
N LEU A 202 -16.07 13.96 -0.98
CA LEU A 202 -15.26 15.02 -0.36
C LEU A 202 -14.51 15.89 -1.37
N VAL A 203 -14.07 15.32 -2.51
CA VAL A 203 -13.24 16.01 -3.47
C VAL A 203 -13.89 17.26 -4.09
N PRO A 204 -15.22 17.35 -4.28
CA PRO A 204 -15.83 18.56 -4.82
C PRO A 204 -15.53 19.83 -4.01
N PHE A 205 -15.31 19.70 -2.69
CA PHE A 205 -15.02 20.83 -1.79
C PHE A 205 -13.60 21.38 -1.92
N VAL A 206 -12.69 20.63 -2.52
CA VAL A 206 -11.27 20.99 -2.70
C VAL A 206 -10.85 20.95 -4.16
N TRP A 207 -11.82 20.83 -5.06
CA TRP A 207 -11.56 20.65 -6.49
C TRP A 207 -10.88 21.86 -7.12
N LYS A 208 -9.74 21.60 -7.75
CA LYS A 208 -9.04 22.54 -8.61
C LYS A 208 -8.85 21.92 -9.98
N THR A 209 -9.52 22.48 -11.00
CA THR A 209 -9.45 21.95 -12.37
C THR A 209 -8.02 22.05 -12.89
N PRO A 210 -7.40 20.93 -13.34
CA PRO A 210 -6.10 20.97 -13.98
C PRO A 210 -6.16 21.76 -15.29
N VAL A 211 -5.30 22.76 -15.43
CA VAL A 211 -5.26 23.65 -16.60
C VAL A 211 -4.38 23.06 -17.69
N ASP A 212 -3.27 22.42 -17.29
CA ASP A 212 -2.28 21.87 -18.21
C ASP A 212 -2.57 20.40 -18.50
N TRP A 213 -2.41 19.98 -19.76
CA TRP A 213 -2.56 18.57 -20.16
C TRP A 213 -1.54 17.66 -19.45
N ARG A 214 -0.38 18.20 -19.07
CA ARG A 214 0.65 17.49 -18.28
C ARG A 214 0.14 17.09 -16.91
N ASP A 215 -0.60 17.96 -16.23
CA ASP A 215 -1.17 17.68 -14.92
C ASP A 215 -2.20 16.56 -15.01
N TRP A 216 -3.04 16.56 -16.06
CA TRP A 216 -3.96 15.47 -16.34
C TRP A 216 -3.22 14.14 -16.53
N LEU A 217 -2.15 14.15 -17.33
CA LEU A 217 -1.33 12.94 -17.56
C LEU A 217 -0.72 12.43 -16.24
N LEU A 218 -0.13 13.32 -15.44
CA LEU A 218 0.46 12.96 -14.14
C LEU A 218 -0.60 12.41 -13.20
N LEU A 219 -1.74 13.08 -13.03
CA LEU A 219 -2.83 12.65 -12.15
C LEU A 219 -3.37 11.26 -12.55
N CYS A 220 -3.61 11.04 -13.85
CA CYS A 220 -4.08 9.75 -14.35
C CYS A 220 -3.01 8.64 -14.20
N SER A 221 -1.72 8.95 -14.38
CA SER A 221 -0.63 7.98 -14.23
C SER A 221 -0.49 7.47 -12.78
N LEU A 222 -0.87 8.27 -11.77
CA LEU A 222 -0.83 7.84 -10.36
C LEU A 222 -1.66 6.59 -10.12
N GLY A 223 -2.85 6.50 -10.71
CA GLY A 223 -3.71 5.34 -10.57
C GLY A 223 -3.15 4.09 -11.25
N ALA A 224 -2.53 4.26 -12.42
CA ALA A 224 -1.89 3.17 -13.15
C ALA A 224 -0.66 2.63 -12.39
N LEU A 225 0.25 3.52 -11.98
CA LEU A 225 1.44 3.16 -11.22
C LEU A 225 1.08 2.54 -9.86
N GLY A 226 0.13 3.17 -9.14
CA GLY A 226 -0.37 2.66 -7.87
C GLY A 226 -1.07 1.30 -8.03
N GLY A 227 -1.94 1.15 -9.03
CA GLY A 227 -2.65 -0.09 -9.31
C GLY A 227 -1.71 -1.24 -9.65
N LEU A 228 -0.76 -1.02 -10.55
CA LEU A 228 0.25 -2.02 -10.92
C LEU A 228 1.15 -2.36 -9.74
N GLY A 229 1.59 -1.37 -8.96
CA GLY A 229 2.40 -1.58 -7.76
C GLY A 229 1.67 -2.44 -6.72
N HIS A 230 0.40 -2.12 -6.41
CA HIS A 230 -0.40 -2.92 -5.47
C HIS A 230 -0.74 -4.32 -6.01
N TYR A 231 -0.94 -4.46 -7.32
CA TYR A 231 -1.06 -5.77 -7.94
C TYR A 231 0.21 -6.60 -7.71
N CYS A 232 1.38 -6.01 -7.93
CA CYS A 232 2.66 -6.66 -7.66
C CYS A 232 2.81 -7.07 -6.18
N VAL A 233 2.45 -6.19 -5.23
CA VAL A 233 2.44 -6.52 -3.79
C VAL A 233 1.51 -7.69 -3.48
N ALA A 234 0.27 -7.67 -3.99
CA ALA A 234 -0.69 -8.73 -3.76
C ALA A 234 -0.21 -10.09 -4.34
N ARG A 235 0.39 -10.07 -5.53
CA ARG A 235 1.00 -11.27 -6.14
C ARG A 235 2.20 -11.76 -5.34
N ALA A 236 3.07 -10.86 -4.88
CA ALA A 236 4.19 -11.21 -4.00
C ALA A 236 3.72 -11.96 -2.75
N MET A 237 2.69 -11.43 -2.08
CA MET A 237 2.09 -12.03 -0.89
C MET A 237 1.36 -13.37 -1.16
N THR A 238 1.00 -13.64 -2.41
CA THR A 238 0.43 -14.93 -2.81
C THR A 238 1.50 -16.00 -2.93
N TYR A 239 2.68 -15.65 -3.48
CA TYR A 239 3.76 -16.61 -3.78
C TYR A 239 4.70 -16.89 -2.61
N ALA A 240 4.83 -15.96 -1.64
CA ALA A 240 5.74 -16.10 -0.52
C ALA A 240 5.14 -15.58 0.79
N SER A 241 5.75 -15.92 1.94
CA SER A 241 5.34 -15.42 3.24
C SER A 241 5.64 -13.91 3.36
N ALA A 242 4.82 -13.20 4.16
CA ALA A 242 5.00 -11.78 4.38
C ALA A 242 6.40 -11.45 4.92
N ASN A 243 6.86 -12.24 5.89
CA ASN A 243 8.19 -12.11 6.47
C ASN A 243 9.35 -12.38 5.50
N PHE A 244 9.10 -13.15 4.42
CA PHE A 244 10.13 -13.44 3.41
C PHE A 244 10.27 -12.30 2.41
N VAL A 245 9.17 -11.70 1.97
CA VAL A 245 9.19 -10.65 0.93
C VAL A 245 9.34 -9.23 1.50
N ALA A 246 9.01 -9.00 2.78
CA ALA A 246 9.10 -7.68 3.39
C ALA A 246 10.51 -7.04 3.33
N PRO A 247 11.63 -7.78 3.53
CA PRO A 247 12.97 -7.21 3.45
C PRO A 247 13.40 -6.75 2.06
N PHE A 248 12.68 -7.17 1.01
CA PHE A 248 12.98 -6.79 -0.39
C PHE A 248 12.19 -5.55 -0.84
N LYS A 249 11.55 -4.86 0.07
CA LYS A 249 10.87 -3.59 -0.14
C LYS A 249 11.77 -2.42 0.25
#